data_0830715f7c3d254f9a5071493c531406
#
_entry.id   0830715f7c3d254f9a5071493c531406
#
_cell.length_a   1.000
_cell.length_b   1.000
_cell.length_c   1.000
_cell.angle_alpha   90.00
_cell.angle_beta   90.00
_cell.angle_gamma   90.00
#
_symmetry.space_group_name_H-M   'P 1'
#
loop_
_entity.id
_entity.type
_entity.pdbx_description
1 polymer ?
#
loop_
_entity_poly.entity_id
_entity_poly.type
_entity_poly.pdbx_seq_one_letter_code
_entity_poly.pdbx_strand_id
1 'polypeptide(L)'
;MEVSNVMEENGRRKGKLNIVDFVVLAIVALGIILVGAKFLGGSDTPADVSGVPVRYTVLVRSVDARVCDNIMPYKDSNVQLMANGEMVDGFVVGIEQLPHLNYGTNEAGYVIPTEESGENARFDLLFTIEAKANNRVNYKVGTQEIRIGKGHIVKTTIFELEGYSSTCLGREDMAEFNPANYAVAADVTE
;
A
#
# COMPACT_ATOMS: atom_id res chain seq x y z
N MET A 1 45.56 -64.19 38.00
CA MET A 1 45.67 -62.93 37.25
C MET A 1 44.29 -62.31 37.17
N GLU A 2 44.08 -61.45 38.13
CA GLU A 2 42.80 -60.75 38.32
C GLU A 2 42.87 -59.42 37.59
N VAL A 3 41.98 -59.19 36.68
CA VAL A 3 41.83 -57.90 36.03
C VAL A 3 40.56 -57.26 36.59
N SER A 4 40.73 -56.33 37.49
CA SER A 4 39.66 -55.55 38.10
C SER A 4 39.12 -54.52 37.14
N ASN A 5 37.86 -54.70 36.82
CA ASN A 5 37.05 -53.68 36.13
C ASN A 5 36.76 -52.51 37.09
N VAL A 6 37.37 -51.35 36.79
CA VAL A 6 36.98 -50.07 37.39
C VAL A 6 35.86 -49.54 36.60
N MET A 7 34.63 -49.62 37.05
CA MET A 7 33.48 -48.86 36.58
C MET A 7 33.63 -47.42 37.05
N GLU A 8 33.87 -46.57 36.13
CA GLU A 8 33.85 -45.10 36.32
C GLU A 8 32.38 -44.64 36.42
N GLU A 9 31.94 -44.37 37.61
CA GLU A 9 30.63 -43.89 37.98
C GLU A 9 30.52 -42.38 37.59
N ASN A 10 29.88 -42.11 36.48
CA ASN A 10 29.66 -40.79 35.98
C ASN A 10 28.62 -40.06 36.84
N GLY A 11 29.09 -39.49 37.95
CA GLY A 11 28.31 -38.76 38.92
C GLY A 11 27.73 -37.48 38.32
N ARG A 12 26.51 -37.55 37.78
CA ARG A 12 25.71 -36.38 37.47
C ARG A 12 25.48 -35.59 38.76
N ARG A 13 26.31 -34.56 38.99
CA ARG A 13 26.06 -33.54 40.01
C ARG A 13 24.74 -32.86 39.68
N LYS A 14 23.68 -33.23 40.38
CA LYS A 14 22.46 -32.42 40.45
C LYS A 14 22.85 -31.11 41.13
N GLY A 15 23.17 -30.09 40.31
CA GLY A 15 23.40 -28.73 40.79
C GLY A 15 22.13 -28.29 41.48
N LYS A 16 22.19 -28.03 42.77
CA LYS A 16 21.12 -27.35 43.47
C LYS A 16 21.05 -25.94 42.90
N LEU A 17 19.96 -25.64 42.20
CA LEU A 17 19.68 -24.30 41.72
C LEU A 17 19.78 -23.32 42.89
N ASN A 18 20.70 -22.39 42.81
CA ASN A 18 20.87 -21.35 43.82
C ASN A 18 19.76 -20.33 43.65
N ILE A 19 19.38 -19.69 44.75
CA ILE A 19 18.31 -18.64 44.71
C ILE A 19 18.63 -17.54 43.67
N VAL A 20 19.92 -17.31 43.43
CA VAL A 20 20.41 -16.38 42.40
C VAL A 20 20.05 -16.87 40.99
N ASP A 21 20.18 -18.18 40.71
CA ASP A 21 19.81 -18.76 39.40
C ASP A 21 18.30 -18.63 39.15
N PHE A 22 17.49 -18.74 40.20
CA PHE A 22 16.04 -18.57 40.13
C PHE A 22 15.65 -17.11 39.80
N VAL A 23 16.35 -16.15 40.41
CA VAL A 23 16.12 -14.71 40.14
C VAL A 23 16.53 -14.36 38.72
N VAL A 24 17.68 -14.88 38.24
CA VAL A 24 18.13 -14.65 36.87
C VAL A 24 17.14 -15.26 35.85
N LEU A 25 16.67 -16.48 36.11
CA LEU A 25 15.68 -17.16 35.26
C LEU A 25 14.34 -16.38 35.21
N ALA A 26 13.91 -15.84 36.36
CA ALA A 26 12.70 -15.03 36.44
C ALA A 26 12.83 -13.72 35.65
N ILE A 27 13.99 -13.07 35.72
CA ILE A 27 14.24 -11.82 34.94
C ILE A 27 14.28 -12.13 33.44
N VAL A 28 14.93 -13.22 33.03
CA VAL A 28 14.97 -13.64 31.62
C VAL A 28 13.57 -14.01 31.12
N ALA A 29 12.79 -14.76 31.91
CA ALA A 29 11.41 -15.10 31.56
C ALA A 29 10.53 -13.86 31.44
N LEU A 30 10.66 -12.89 32.36
CA LEU A 30 9.94 -11.60 32.31
C LEU A 30 10.34 -10.80 31.04
N GLY A 31 11.62 -10.77 30.70
CA GLY A 31 12.13 -10.15 29.49
C GLY A 31 11.54 -10.78 28.23
N ILE A 32 11.49 -12.11 28.17
CA ILE A 32 10.89 -12.84 27.02
C ILE A 32 9.39 -12.54 26.92
N ILE A 33 8.68 -12.50 28.06
CA ILE A 33 7.24 -12.17 28.09
C ILE A 33 7.01 -10.74 27.60
N LEU A 34 7.81 -9.76 28.05
CA LEU A 34 7.67 -8.36 27.62
C LEU A 34 8.02 -8.15 26.15
N VAL A 35 9.06 -8.81 25.66
CA VAL A 35 9.42 -8.77 24.23
C VAL A 35 8.40 -9.56 23.40
N GLY A 36 8.00 -10.74 23.87
CA GLY A 36 6.98 -11.56 23.22
C GLY A 36 5.63 -10.84 23.16
N ALA A 37 5.21 -10.17 24.24
CA ALA A 37 3.98 -9.36 24.25
C ALA A 37 4.05 -8.18 23.26
N LYS A 38 5.24 -7.62 23.05
CA LYS A 38 5.44 -6.56 22.04
C LYS A 38 5.44 -7.11 20.61
N PHE A 39 5.91 -8.33 20.39
CA PHE A 39 5.92 -9.00 19.08
C PHE A 39 4.61 -9.73 18.75
N LEU A 40 3.93 -10.30 19.74
CA LEU A 40 2.62 -10.95 19.57
C LEU A 40 1.44 -10.01 19.83
N GLY A 41 1.64 -8.93 20.60
CA GLY A 41 0.64 -7.91 20.85
C GLY A 41 0.70 -6.72 19.88
N GLY A 42 1.59 -6.77 18.90
CA GLY A 42 1.69 -5.83 17.79
C GLY A 42 0.76 -6.19 16.61
N SER A 43 -0.33 -6.90 16.85
CA SER A 43 -1.53 -6.60 16.09
C SER A 43 -2.07 -5.31 16.70
N ASP A 44 -1.74 -4.16 16.10
CA ASP A 44 -2.71 -3.10 16.00
C ASP A 44 -3.96 -3.77 15.42
N THR A 45 -4.78 -4.32 16.31
CA THR A 45 -6.19 -4.52 16.00
C THR A 45 -6.62 -3.13 15.64
N PRO A 46 -6.98 -2.85 14.38
CA PRO A 46 -7.56 -1.57 14.07
C PRO A 46 -8.76 -1.50 15.00
N ALA A 47 -8.72 -0.63 15.99
CA ALA A 47 -9.93 -0.15 16.60
C ALA A 47 -10.84 0.11 15.41
N ASP A 48 -12.01 -0.48 15.40
CA ASP A 48 -13.04 -0.41 14.38
C ASP A 48 -13.11 1.00 13.77
N VAL A 49 -12.13 1.28 12.90
CA VAL A 49 -11.98 2.54 12.20
C VAL A 49 -12.87 2.32 11.01
N SER A 50 -14.16 2.60 11.20
CA SER A 50 -15.04 2.84 10.07
C SER A 50 -14.27 3.75 9.14
N GLY A 51 -13.73 3.18 8.04
CA GLY A 51 -12.80 3.88 7.15
C GLY A 51 -13.42 5.21 6.73
N VAL A 52 -12.62 6.26 6.72
CA VAL A 52 -13.08 7.57 6.28
C VAL A 52 -13.16 7.55 4.76
N PRO A 53 -14.32 7.80 4.14
CA PRO A 53 -14.40 7.91 2.70
C PRO A 53 -13.58 9.10 2.24
N VAL A 54 -12.77 8.87 1.22
CA VAL A 54 -11.93 9.90 0.59
C VAL A 54 -12.05 9.77 -0.93
N ARG A 55 -12.06 10.92 -1.59
CA ARG A 55 -11.89 11.02 -3.05
C ARG A 55 -10.61 11.78 -3.32
N TYR A 56 -9.77 11.26 -4.16
CA TYR A 56 -8.53 11.91 -4.56
C TYR A 56 -8.21 11.63 -6.01
N THR A 57 -7.35 12.45 -6.58
CA THR A 57 -6.87 12.24 -7.94
C THR A 57 -5.38 11.99 -7.95
N VAL A 58 -4.95 11.15 -8.87
CA VAL A 58 -3.54 10.84 -9.13
C VAL A 58 -3.23 11.19 -10.57
N LEU A 59 -2.25 12.07 -10.76
CA LEU A 59 -1.76 12.44 -12.08
C LEU A 59 -0.51 11.63 -12.40
N VAL A 60 -0.61 10.82 -13.45
CA VAL A 60 0.51 10.07 -14.03
C VAL A 60 0.93 10.77 -15.31
N ARG A 61 2.17 11.23 -15.38
CA ARG A 61 2.64 12.04 -16.50
C ARG A 61 3.41 11.23 -17.52
N SER A 62 3.34 11.68 -18.77
CA SER A 62 4.20 11.20 -19.87
C SER A 62 4.05 9.70 -20.14
N VAL A 63 2.80 9.22 -20.16
CA VAL A 63 2.46 7.81 -20.47
C VAL A 63 2.47 7.60 -21.98
N ASP A 64 3.05 6.49 -22.44
CA ASP A 64 3.07 6.11 -23.85
C ASP A 64 1.65 5.89 -24.38
N ALA A 65 1.36 6.33 -25.61
CA ALA A 65 0.04 6.22 -26.23
C ALA A 65 -0.53 4.79 -26.20
N ARG A 66 0.32 3.78 -26.47
CA ARG A 66 -0.10 2.36 -26.46
C ARG A 66 -0.52 1.90 -25.07
N VAL A 67 0.11 2.42 -24.01
CA VAL A 67 -0.29 2.12 -22.63
C VAL A 67 -1.62 2.77 -22.34
N CYS A 68 -1.80 4.03 -22.77
CA CYS A 68 -3.08 4.74 -22.64
C CYS A 68 -4.21 3.99 -23.36
N ASP A 69 -4.00 3.56 -24.60
CA ASP A 69 -4.99 2.81 -25.40
C ASP A 69 -5.44 1.50 -24.70
N ASN A 70 -4.53 0.84 -23.97
CA ASN A 70 -4.84 -0.36 -23.20
C ASN A 70 -5.55 -0.08 -21.86
N ILE A 71 -5.41 1.12 -21.31
CA ILE A 71 -6.03 1.49 -20.03
C ILE A 71 -7.40 2.15 -20.24
N MET A 72 -7.55 2.96 -21.29
CA MET A 72 -8.79 3.73 -21.56
C MET A 72 -10.07 2.89 -21.64
N PRO A 73 -10.08 1.61 -22.07
CA PRO A 73 -11.28 0.77 -22.00
C PRO A 73 -11.84 0.60 -20.60
N TYR A 74 -11.01 0.82 -19.56
CA TYR A 74 -11.40 0.67 -18.15
C TYR A 74 -11.81 1.98 -17.48
N LYS A 75 -11.89 3.10 -18.21
CA LYS A 75 -12.15 4.43 -17.65
C LYS A 75 -13.42 4.53 -16.79
N ASP A 76 -14.44 3.75 -17.14
CA ASP A 76 -15.75 3.76 -16.47
C ASP A 76 -16.05 2.42 -15.75
N SER A 77 -15.04 1.58 -15.53
CA SER A 77 -15.23 0.20 -15.05
C SER A 77 -15.08 0.01 -13.54
N ASN A 78 -14.87 1.07 -12.76
CA ASN A 78 -14.67 1.01 -11.30
C ASN A 78 -13.66 -0.06 -10.88
N VAL A 79 -12.44 0.00 -11.41
CA VAL A 79 -11.40 -1.01 -11.17
C VAL A 79 -10.89 -0.94 -9.75
N GLN A 80 -10.95 -2.06 -9.03
CA GLN A 80 -10.53 -2.11 -7.62
C GLN A 80 -9.00 -1.98 -7.48
N LEU A 81 -8.60 -1.21 -6.47
CA LEU A 81 -7.19 -1.03 -6.11
C LEU A 81 -6.63 -2.23 -5.37
N MET A 82 -5.32 -2.39 -5.48
CA MET A 82 -4.53 -3.39 -4.76
C MET A 82 -3.42 -2.74 -3.94
N ALA A 83 -3.12 -3.32 -2.79
CA ALA A 83 -1.94 -3.00 -2.00
C ALA A 83 -1.37 -4.30 -1.42
N ASN A 84 -0.04 -4.48 -1.48
CA ASN A 84 0.66 -5.66 -0.96
C ASN A 84 0.13 -7.02 -1.47
N GLY A 85 -0.43 -7.05 -2.69
CA GLY A 85 -1.00 -8.28 -3.26
C GLY A 85 -2.45 -8.57 -2.84
N GLU A 86 -3.06 -7.69 -2.06
CA GLU A 86 -4.44 -7.81 -1.60
C GLU A 86 -5.31 -6.68 -2.16
N MET A 87 -6.60 -6.96 -2.35
CA MET A 87 -7.57 -5.95 -2.72
C MET A 87 -7.84 -5.02 -1.53
N VAL A 88 -7.93 -3.72 -1.79
CA VAL A 88 -8.26 -2.72 -0.78
C VAL A 88 -9.62 -2.08 -1.07
N ASP A 89 -10.23 -1.47 -0.05
CA ASP A 89 -11.49 -0.74 -0.18
C ASP A 89 -11.26 0.59 -0.91
N GLY A 90 -10.97 0.49 -2.19
CA GLY A 90 -10.74 1.63 -3.07
C GLY A 90 -10.90 1.25 -4.54
N PHE A 91 -11.41 2.19 -5.33
CA PHE A 91 -11.72 2.00 -6.74
C PHE A 91 -11.26 3.18 -7.58
N VAL A 92 -10.71 2.89 -8.74
CA VAL A 92 -10.55 3.87 -9.81
C VAL A 92 -11.92 4.08 -10.44
N VAL A 93 -12.51 5.23 -10.21
CA VAL A 93 -13.87 5.56 -10.67
C VAL A 93 -13.89 6.43 -11.92
N GLY A 94 -12.73 6.91 -12.35
CA GLY A 94 -12.60 7.69 -13.57
C GLY A 94 -11.15 7.75 -14.03
N ILE A 95 -10.96 7.78 -15.34
CA ILE A 95 -9.66 7.96 -15.98
C ILE A 95 -9.85 8.99 -17.08
N GLU A 96 -9.10 10.09 -16.99
CA GLU A 96 -9.11 11.16 -17.99
C GLU A 96 -7.74 11.19 -18.68
N GLN A 97 -7.74 11.23 -20.00
CA GLN A 97 -6.54 11.34 -20.81
C GLN A 97 -6.36 12.80 -21.22
N LEU A 98 -5.23 13.37 -20.85
CA LEU A 98 -4.85 14.75 -21.13
C LEU A 98 -3.63 14.77 -22.05
N PRO A 99 -3.50 15.76 -22.93
CA PRO A 99 -2.29 15.91 -23.73
C PRO A 99 -1.09 16.17 -22.84
N HIS A 100 0.03 15.48 -23.11
CA HIS A 100 1.28 15.78 -22.44
C HIS A 100 1.92 17.02 -23.07
N LEU A 101 2.16 18.06 -22.27
CA LEU A 101 2.74 19.31 -22.73
C LEU A 101 4.25 19.31 -22.46
N ASN A 102 5.02 19.40 -23.53
CA ASN A 102 6.42 19.75 -23.50
C ASN A 102 6.59 21.26 -23.60
N TYR A 103 7.56 21.80 -22.90
CA TYR A 103 7.87 23.22 -22.94
C TYR A 103 9.15 23.44 -23.74
N GLY A 104 9.00 24.01 -24.93
CA GLY A 104 10.11 24.44 -25.78
C GLY A 104 10.31 25.96 -25.72
N THR A 105 11.47 26.43 -26.18
CA THR A 105 11.71 27.87 -26.35
C THR A 105 11.69 28.21 -27.83
N ASN A 106 10.90 29.21 -28.21
CA ASN A 106 10.88 29.68 -29.59
C ASN A 106 12.10 30.57 -29.91
N GLU A 107 12.26 30.95 -31.18
CA GLU A 107 13.39 31.77 -31.65
C GLU A 107 13.50 33.11 -30.94
N ALA A 108 12.38 33.64 -30.42
CA ALA A 108 12.34 34.87 -29.64
C ALA A 108 12.64 34.68 -28.14
N GLY A 109 12.92 33.47 -27.70
CA GLY A 109 13.25 33.14 -26.30
C GLY A 109 12.04 32.94 -25.40
N TYR A 110 10.81 32.91 -25.93
CA TYR A 110 9.61 32.63 -25.14
C TYR A 110 9.38 31.14 -24.98
N VAL A 111 9.01 30.72 -23.76
CA VAL A 111 8.62 29.34 -23.47
C VAL A 111 7.21 29.11 -24.01
N ILE A 112 7.07 28.15 -24.90
CA ILE A 112 5.79 27.75 -25.48
C ILE A 112 5.49 26.28 -25.17
N PRO A 113 4.25 25.95 -24.76
CA PRO A 113 3.84 24.57 -24.64
C PRO A 113 3.65 23.95 -26.03
N THR A 114 4.12 22.73 -26.19
CA THR A 114 3.96 21.95 -27.42
C THR A 114 3.40 20.59 -27.07
N GLU A 115 2.35 20.18 -27.74
CA GLU A 115 1.79 18.84 -27.62
C GLU A 115 2.61 17.85 -28.47
N GLU A 116 2.89 16.68 -27.92
CA GLU A 116 3.46 15.59 -28.70
C GLU A 116 2.38 14.96 -29.58
N SER A 117 2.74 14.65 -30.82
CA SER A 117 1.83 14.04 -31.78
C SER A 117 2.52 12.91 -32.55
N GLY A 118 1.69 11.99 -33.13
CA GLY A 118 2.18 10.84 -33.90
C GLY A 118 2.39 9.58 -33.07
N GLU A 119 3.14 8.62 -33.60
CA GLU A 119 3.33 7.30 -32.99
C GLU A 119 4.04 7.33 -31.62
N ASN A 120 4.77 8.37 -31.32
CA ASN A 120 5.47 8.57 -30.04
C ASN A 120 4.74 9.56 -29.12
N ALA A 121 3.47 9.87 -29.42
CA ALA A 121 2.68 10.76 -28.57
C ALA A 121 2.64 10.24 -27.13
N ARG A 122 2.75 11.18 -26.19
CA ARG A 122 2.61 10.90 -24.78
C ARG A 122 1.41 11.63 -24.22
N PHE A 123 0.83 11.06 -23.21
CA PHE A 123 -0.34 11.61 -22.55
C PHE A 123 -0.12 11.64 -21.03
N ASP A 124 -0.84 12.52 -20.38
CA ASP A 124 -0.98 12.51 -18.93
C ASP A 124 -2.31 11.82 -18.59
N LEU A 125 -2.30 10.89 -17.65
CA LEU A 125 -3.50 10.20 -17.18
C LEU A 125 -3.87 10.73 -15.81
N LEU A 126 -5.09 11.24 -15.67
CA LEU A 126 -5.65 11.66 -14.40
C LEU A 126 -6.63 10.59 -13.91
N PHE A 127 -6.23 9.88 -12.86
CA PHE A 127 -7.06 8.88 -12.20
C PHE A 127 -7.87 9.53 -11.08
N THR A 128 -9.18 9.35 -11.10
CA THR A 128 -10.06 9.67 -9.97
C THR A 128 -10.29 8.41 -9.16
N ILE A 129 -10.01 8.48 -7.87
CA ILE A 129 -10.06 7.34 -6.96
C ILE A 129 -10.99 7.66 -5.80
N GLU A 130 -11.88 6.72 -5.49
CA GLU A 130 -12.68 6.70 -4.28
C GLU A 130 -12.27 5.53 -3.41
N ALA A 131 -12.03 5.77 -2.13
CA ALA A 131 -11.53 4.75 -1.22
C ALA A 131 -11.94 5.01 0.23
N LYS A 132 -11.79 3.97 1.08
CA LYS A 132 -11.81 4.12 2.53
C LYS A 132 -10.39 4.24 3.05
N ALA A 133 -10.10 5.37 3.68
CA ALA A 133 -8.82 5.61 4.32
C ALA A 133 -8.84 5.10 5.77
N ASN A 134 -7.73 4.47 6.19
CA ASN A 134 -7.62 3.82 7.50
C ASN A 134 -7.38 4.80 8.66
N ASN A 135 -7.06 6.07 8.40
CA ASN A 135 -6.70 7.02 9.44
C ASN A 135 -7.25 8.41 9.11
N ARG A 136 -7.77 9.10 10.14
CA ARG A 136 -8.31 10.45 10.01
C ARG A 136 -7.24 11.55 9.99
N VAL A 137 -6.07 11.27 10.54
CA VAL A 137 -4.97 12.24 10.63
C VAL A 137 -4.09 12.18 9.38
N ASN A 138 -3.76 10.96 8.96
CA ASN A 138 -3.02 10.69 7.72
C ASN A 138 -3.85 9.72 6.89
N TYR A 139 -4.55 10.21 5.89
CA TYR A 139 -5.32 9.36 5.00
C TYR A 139 -4.41 8.32 4.35
N LYS A 140 -4.68 7.03 4.61
CA LYS A 140 -3.97 5.91 4.00
C LYS A 140 -4.95 4.97 3.34
N VAL A 141 -4.68 4.62 2.09
CA VAL A 141 -5.38 3.56 1.35
C VAL A 141 -4.39 2.41 1.16
N GLY A 142 -4.71 1.26 1.72
CA GLY A 142 -3.72 0.20 1.89
C GLY A 142 -2.51 0.69 2.69
N THR A 143 -1.33 0.64 2.10
CA THR A 143 -0.08 1.11 2.70
C THR A 143 0.34 2.51 2.27
N GLN A 144 -0.35 3.10 1.30
CA GLN A 144 0.01 4.38 0.71
C GLN A 144 -0.71 5.53 1.40
N GLU A 145 0.05 6.53 1.81
CA GLU A 145 -0.48 7.78 2.35
C GLU A 145 -0.91 8.69 1.21
N ILE A 146 -2.13 9.24 1.31
CA ILE A 146 -2.67 10.18 0.34
C ILE A 146 -2.39 11.59 0.84
N ARG A 147 -1.55 12.30 0.08
CA ARG A 147 -1.23 13.70 0.36
C ARG A 147 -0.92 14.40 -0.96
N ILE A 148 -1.45 15.60 -1.16
CA ILE A 148 -1.21 16.38 -2.38
C ILE A 148 0.29 16.55 -2.59
N GLY A 149 0.74 16.27 -3.82
CA GLY A 149 2.14 16.33 -4.22
C GLY A 149 2.99 15.10 -3.85
N LYS A 150 2.43 14.13 -3.08
CA LYS A 150 3.13 12.89 -2.74
C LYS A 150 3.01 11.87 -3.87
N GLY A 151 4.08 11.13 -4.12
CA GLY A 151 4.09 9.99 -5.03
C GLY A 151 3.03 8.95 -4.60
N HIS A 152 2.30 8.43 -5.57
CA HIS A 152 1.25 7.44 -5.39
C HIS A 152 1.26 6.44 -6.53
N ILE A 153 1.20 5.15 -6.22
CA ILE A 153 1.13 4.08 -7.19
C ILE A 153 -0.33 3.66 -7.33
N VAL A 154 -0.91 3.88 -8.51
CA VAL A 154 -2.22 3.35 -8.87
C VAL A 154 -2.01 1.91 -9.32
N LYS A 155 -2.30 0.97 -8.44
CA LYS A 155 -2.14 -0.46 -8.67
C LYS A 155 -3.48 -1.16 -8.64
N THR A 156 -3.75 -1.92 -9.69
CA THR A 156 -4.94 -2.74 -9.87
C THR A 156 -4.52 -4.15 -10.31
N THR A 157 -5.44 -5.04 -10.59
CA THR A 157 -5.15 -6.34 -11.24
C THR A 157 -4.76 -6.20 -12.70
N ILE A 158 -5.03 -5.06 -13.32
CA ILE A 158 -4.91 -4.86 -14.77
C ILE A 158 -3.70 -4.00 -15.10
N PHE A 159 -3.45 -2.96 -14.32
CA PHE A 159 -2.35 -2.01 -14.55
C PHE A 159 -1.73 -1.52 -13.25
N GLU A 160 -0.50 -1.05 -13.35
CA GLU A 160 0.24 -0.40 -12.27
C GLU A 160 1.00 0.79 -12.84
N LEU A 161 0.69 1.99 -12.34
CA LEU A 161 1.31 3.24 -12.78
C LEU A 161 1.67 4.11 -11.58
N GLU A 162 2.80 4.78 -11.64
CA GLU A 162 3.25 5.72 -10.63
C GLU A 162 2.97 7.16 -11.06
N GLY A 163 2.38 7.92 -10.16
CA GLY A 163 2.09 9.33 -10.34
C GLY A 163 2.22 10.08 -9.03
N TYR A 164 1.53 11.20 -8.90
CA TYR A 164 1.43 11.95 -7.65
C TYR A 164 -0.02 12.40 -7.41
N SER A 165 -0.40 12.43 -6.14
CA SER A 165 -1.73 12.91 -5.74
C SER A 165 -1.85 14.40 -6.05
N SER A 166 -2.83 14.77 -6.86
CA SER A 166 -3.07 16.16 -7.26
C SER A 166 -4.20 16.82 -6.49
N THR A 167 -5.18 16.03 -6.03
CA THR A 167 -6.24 16.51 -5.14
C THR A 167 -6.51 15.48 -4.03
N CYS A 168 -7.09 15.93 -2.93
CA CYS A 168 -7.58 15.06 -1.88
C CYS A 168 -8.77 15.77 -1.22
N LEU A 169 -9.97 15.19 -1.37
CA LEU A 169 -11.19 15.64 -0.74
C LEU A 169 -11.55 14.66 0.38
N GLY A 170 -11.71 15.17 1.57
CA GLY A 170 -12.14 14.39 2.73
C GLY A 170 -13.66 14.24 2.79
N ARG A 171 -14.10 13.62 3.85
CA ARG A 171 -15.47 13.13 4.09
C ARG A 171 -16.59 14.16 3.97
N GLU A 172 -16.36 15.44 4.26
CA GLU A 172 -17.44 16.44 4.40
C GLU A 172 -18.14 16.73 3.07
N ASP A 173 -17.46 16.46 1.96
CA ASP A 173 -17.92 16.74 0.60
C ASP A 173 -18.35 15.49 -0.18
N MET A 174 -18.34 14.32 0.46
CA MET A 174 -18.68 13.06 -0.20
C MET A 174 -19.98 12.47 0.32
N ALA A 175 -20.87 12.07 -0.60
CA ALA A 175 -21.93 11.11 -0.31
C ALA A 175 -21.31 9.81 0.25
N GLU A 176 -22.10 9.09 1.06
CA GLU A 176 -21.62 7.89 1.74
C GLU A 176 -20.97 6.89 0.76
N PHE A 177 -19.67 6.65 0.94
CA PHE A 177 -18.92 5.67 0.15
C PHE A 177 -19.34 4.27 0.57
N ASN A 178 -20.00 3.55 -0.33
CA ASN A 178 -20.35 2.16 -0.14
C ASN A 178 -19.61 1.30 -1.18
N PRO A 179 -18.64 0.46 -0.76
CA PRO A 179 -17.89 -0.41 -1.67
C PRO A 179 -18.79 -1.33 -2.50
N ALA A 180 -19.96 -1.71 -1.96
CA ALA A 180 -20.92 -2.56 -2.66
C ALA A 180 -21.49 -1.91 -3.93
N ASN A 181 -21.49 -0.58 -4.01
CA ASN A 181 -21.93 0.14 -5.22
C ASN A 181 -20.96 0.01 -6.38
N TYR A 182 -19.71 -0.42 -6.10
CA TYR A 182 -18.62 -0.54 -7.09
C TYR A 182 -18.29 -2.00 -7.40
N ALA A 183 -18.80 -2.94 -6.59
CA ALA A 183 -18.63 -4.37 -6.81
C ALA A 183 -19.54 -4.82 -7.97
N VAL A 184 -19.20 -4.48 -9.21
CA VAL A 184 -19.90 -5.04 -10.37
C VAL A 184 -18.97 -5.35 -11.50
N ALA A 185 -19.24 -6.55 -12.02
CA ALA A 185 -18.86 -7.16 -13.27
C ALA A 185 -17.47 -7.78 -13.32
N ALA A 186 -17.19 -8.66 -12.36
CA ALA A 186 -16.28 -9.78 -12.62
C ALA A 186 -17.00 -10.94 -13.37
N ASP A 187 -18.10 -10.67 -14.03
CA ASP A 187 -18.88 -11.71 -14.73
C ASP A 187 -19.20 -11.30 -16.16
N VAL A 188 -18.15 -11.20 -16.98
CA VAL A 188 -18.26 -11.30 -18.43
C VAL A 188 -17.15 -12.21 -18.91
N THR A 189 -17.31 -13.51 -18.62
CA THR A 189 -16.70 -14.57 -19.39
C THR A 189 -17.82 -15.41 -19.99
N GLU A 190 -18.23 -15.10 -21.20
CA GLU A 190 -18.66 -16.06 -22.21
C GLU A 190 -18.13 -15.64 -23.56
#